data_94a596a68f4bf542362744eea4b368f0
#
_entry.id   94a596a68f4bf542362744eea4b368f0
#
_cell.length_a   1.000
_cell.length_b   1.000
_cell.length_c   1.000
_cell.angle_alpha   90.00
_cell.angle_beta   90.00
_cell.angle_gamma   90.00
#
_symmetry.space_group_name_H-M   'P 1'
#
loop_
_entity.id
_entity.type
_entity.pdbx_description
1 polymer ?
#
loop_
_entity_poly.entity_id
_entity_poly.type
_entity_poly.pdbx_seq_one_letter_code
_entity_poly.pdbx_strand_id
1 'polypeptide(L)'
;MLYYATKIKMNYGCWNSQYPQDIAQIYIHGEGWIKKGDLHDYLKSYPKTVMVNISPYPYLIPAASSRGEKYVKSTPDSWKHDDLMDLPRE
;
A
#
# COMPACT_ATOMS: atom_id res chain seq x y z
N MET A 1 2.98 -17.24 -4.28
CA MET A 1 1.78 -17.14 -3.45
C MET A 1 1.24 -15.72 -3.52
N LEU A 2 -0.08 -15.55 -3.65
CA LEU A 2 -0.69 -14.22 -3.73
C LEU A 2 -1.30 -13.84 -2.39
N TYR A 3 -1.17 -12.57 -2.04
CA TYR A 3 -1.74 -11.99 -0.82
C TYR A 3 -2.68 -10.85 -1.18
N TYR A 4 -3.61 -10.53 -0.28
CA TYR A 4 -4.56 -9.43 -0.47
C TYR A 4 -4.39 -8.41 0.65
N ALA A 5 -4.23 -7.14 0.27
CA ALA A 5 -4.28 -6.03 1.20
C ALA A 5 -5.74 -5.66 1.43
N THR A 6 -6.20 -5.68 2.67
CA THR A 6 -7.62 -5.49 3.00
C THR A 6 -7.92 -4.26 3.83
N LYS A 7 -6.93 -3.70 4.50
CA LYS A 7 -7.09 -2.50 5.36
C LYS A 7 -5.81 -1.68 5.33
N ILE A 8 -5.92 -0.41 5.68
CA ILE A 8 -4.75 0.47 5.83
C ILE A 8 -4.83 1.22 7.16
N LYS A 9 -3.67 1.59 7.68
CA LYS A 9 -3.55 2.45 8.86
C LYS A 9 -2.70 3.66 8.44
N MET A 10 -3.25 4.85 8.64
CA MET A 10 -2.58 6.09 8.23
C MET A 10 -1.56 6.53 9.27
N ASN A 11 -0.57 7.32 8.84
CA ASN A 11 0.31 8.00 9.77
C ASN A 11 -0.48 8.93 10.68
N TYR A 12 0.03 9.18 11.88
CA TYR A 12 -0.60 10.10 12.83
C TYR A 12 -0.84 11.45 12.16
N GLY A 13 -2.08 11.94 12.28
CA GLY A 13 -2.46 13.21 11.68
C GLY A 13 -2.84 13.14 10.20
N CYS A 14 -2.75 11.97 9.57
CA CYS A 14 -3.01 11.81 8.14
C CYS A 14 -4.28 10.99 7.85
N TRP A 15 -5.22 10.92 8.78
CA TRP A 15 -6.40 10.07 8.66
C TRP A 15 -7.20 10.31 7.36
N ASN A 16 -7.30 11.57 6.92
CA ASN A 16 -8.06 11.92 5.73
C ASN A 16 -7.20 12.08 4.47
N SER A 17 -5.91 11.73 4.54
CA SER A 17 -5.02 11.85 3.38
C SER A 17 -5.45 10.90 2.26
N GLN A 18 -5.25 11.35 1.02
CA GLN A 18 -5.44 10.55 -0.19
C GLN A 18 -4.11 10.14 -0.82
N TYR A 19 -3.01 10.32 -0.11
CA TYR A 19 -1.67 10.01 -0.63
C TYR A 19 -1.13 8.71 -0.03
N PRO A 20 -0.73 7.73 -0.88
CA PRO A 20 -0.19 6.46 -0.38
C PRO A 20 1.01 6.59 0.55
N GLN A 21 1.85 7.62 0.37
CA GLN A 21 3.01 7.81 1.24
C GLN A 21 2.63 8.13 2.69
N ASP A 22 1.39 8.53 2.95
CA ASP A 22 0.89 8.83 4.30
C ASP A 22 0.33 7.59 5.01
N ILE A 23 0.38 6.43 4.39
CA ILE A 23 0.03 5.17 5.03
C ILE A 23 1.17 4.73 5.93
N ALA A 24 0.86 4.32 7.16
CA ALA A 24 1.87 3.77 8.08
C ALA A 24 2.01 2.27 7.92
N GLN A 25 0.88 1.55 7.86
CA GLN A 25 0.86 0.09 7.80
C GLN A 25 -0.26 -0.39 6.89
N ILE A 26 -0.08 -1.57 6.33
CA ILE A 26 -1.08 -2.23 5.48
C ILE A 26 -1.41 -3.59 6.11
N TYR A 27 -2.69 -3.92 6.23
CA TYR A 27 -3.12 -5.22 6.71
C TYR A 27 -3.19 -6.20 5.54
N ILE A 28 -2.42 -7.28 5.66
CA ILE A 28 -2.38 -8.34 4.65
C ILE A 28 -3.16 -9.52 5.21
N HIS A 29 -4.17 -9.95 4.48
CA HIS A 29 -5.00 -11.09 4.90
C HIS A 29 -4.14 -12.32 5.16
N GLY A 30 -4.27 -12.89 6.35
CA GLY A 30 -3.50 -14.05 6.76
C GLY A 30 -2.13 -13.75 7.36
N GLU A 31 -1.62 -12.51 7.24
CA GLU A 31 -0.29 -12.13 7.73
C GLU A 31 -0.32 -11.03 8.79
N GLY A 32 -1.35 -10.19 8.81
CA GLY A 32 -1.48 -9.10 9.77
C GLY A 32 -0.98 -7.77 9.26
N TRP A 33 -0.70 -6.87 10.20
CA TRP A 33 -0.21 -5.52 9.89
C TRP A 33 1.26 -5.53 9.53
N ILE A 34 1.60 -4.92 8.39
CA ILE A 34 2.98 -4.82 7.90
C ILE A 34 3.29 -3.34 7.67
N LYS A 35 4.44 -2.90 8.16
CA LYS A 35 4.90 -1.52 7.93
C LYS A 35 5.15 -1.30 6.45
N LYS A 36 4.84 -0.09 5.95
CA LYS A 36 4.98 0.22 4.53
C LYS A 36 6.40 0.00 4.00
N GLY A 37 7.41 0.35 4.78
CA GLY A 37 8.80 0.16 4.37
C GLY A 37 9.17 -1.31 4.22
N ASP A 38 8.70 -2.15 5.14
CA ASP A 38 8.94 -3.59 5.08
C ASP A 38 8.22 -4.22 3.87
N LEU A 39 7.01 -3.77 3.61
CA LEU A 39 6.25 -4.25 2.44
C LEU A 39 6.91 -3.78 1.14
N HIS A 40 7.43 -2.54 1.12
CA HIS A 40 8.18 -2.02 -0.01
C HIS A 40 9.35 -2.94 -0.36
N ASP A 41 10.15 -3.32 0.65
CA ASP A 41 11.32 -4.16 0.44
C ASP A 41 10.93 -5.57 -0.02
N TYR A 42 9.85 -6.11 0.56
CA TYR A 42 9.30 -7.40 0.13
C TYR A 42 8.91 -7.37 -1.35
N LEU A 43 8.20 -6.32 -1.77
CA LEU A 43 7.72 -6.20 -3.15
C LEU A 43 8.87 -5.98 -4.16
N LYS A 44 9.98 -5.40 -3.73
CA LYS A 44 11.16 -5.31 -4.61
C LYS A 44 11.74 -6.69 -4.89
N SER A 45 11.69 -7.59 -3.93
CA SER A 45 12.20 -8.96 -4.08
C SER A 45 11.16 -9.89 -4.73
N TYR A 46 9.88 -9.65 -4.46
CA TYR A 46 8.80 -10.53 -4.93
C TYR A 46 7.69 -9.67 -5.56
N PRO A 47 7.90 -9.16 -6.77
CA PRO A 47 6.90 -8.31 -7.44
C PRO A 47 5.65 -9.10 -7.80
N LYS A 48 4.52 -8.39 -7.87
CA LYS A 48 3.22 -8.95 -8.28
C LYS A 48 2.73 -10.07 -7.35
N THR A 49 2.99 -9.94 -6.04
CA THR A 49 2.56 -10.94 -5.06
C THR A 49 1.48 -10.43 -4.12
N VAL A 50 1.24 -9.11 -4.06
CA VAL A 50 0.22 -8.53 -3.19
C VAL A 50 -0.72 -7.68 -4.04
N MET A 51 -2.03 -7.90 -3.89
CA MET A 51 -3.07 -7.16 -4.61
C MET A 51 -3.95 -6.40 -3.63
N VAL A 52 -4.49 -5.27 -4.08
CA VAL A 52 -5.54 -4.56 -3.33
C VAL A 52 -6.83 -5.37 -3.46
N ASN A 53 -7.53 -5.59 -2.34
CA ASN A 53 -8.77 -6.37 -2.34
C ASN A 53 -9.98 -5.53 -2.78
N ILE A 54 -9.85 -4.86 -3.91
CA ILE A 54 -10.89 -4.05 -4.56
C ILE A 54 -10.75 -4.30 -6.07
N SER A 55 -11.85 -4.68 -6.73
CA SER A 55 -11.84 -4.89 -8.19
C SER A 55 -11.33 -3.63 -8.91
N PRO A 56 -10.43 -3.74 -9.89
CA PRO A 56 -9.94 -4.93 -10.58
C PRO A 56 -8.75 -5.64 -9.93
N TYR A 57 -8.54 -5.49 -8.63
CA TYR A 57 -7.48 -6.14 -7.85
C TYR A 57 -6.08 -5.78 -8.35
N PRO A 58 -5.73 -4.49 -8.40
CA PRO A 58 -4.41 -4.09 -8.88
C PRO A 58 -3.31 -4.59 -7.94
N TYR A 59 -2.15 -4.88 -8.52
CA TYR A 59 -0.97 -5.25 -7.72
C TYR A 59 -0.41 -4.03 -7.01
N LEU A 60 0.08 -4.25 -5.78
CA LEU A 60 0.88 -3.25 -5.09
C LEU A 60 2.28 -3.22 -5.69
N ILE A 61 2.81 -2.01 -5.86
CA ILE A 61 4.16 -1.79 -6.37
C ILE A 61 4.96 -0.95 -5.37
N PRO A 62 6.27 -1.19 -5.24
CA PRO A 62 7.10 -0.37 -4.38
C PRO A 62 7.32 1.01 -5.00
N ALA A 63 7.38 2.03 -4.15
CA ALA A 63 7.63 3.41 -4.57
C ALA A 63 8.45 4.12 -3.51
N ALA A 64 9.03 5.26 -3.90
CA ALA A 64 9.77 6.10 -2.97
C ALA A 64 9.41 7.57 -3.23
N SER A 65 9.29 8.34 -2.14
CA SER A 65 9.05 9.77 -2.23
C SER A 65 10.31 10.50 -2.69
N SER A 66 10.18 11.79 -3.00
CA SER A 66 11.33 12.64 -3.35
C SER A 66 12.38 12.71 -2.23
N ARG A 67 11.96 12.42 -0.98
CA ARG A 67 12.85 12.40 0.18
C ARG A 67 13.44 11.02 0.46
N GLY A 68 13.17 10.04 -0.40
CA GLY A 68 13.65 8.67 -0.21
C GLY A 68 12.80 7.84 0.75
N GLU A 69 11.64 8.31 1.17
CA GLU A 69 10.75 7.55 2.03
C GLU A 69 10.13 6.41 1.24
N LYS A 70 10.29 5.18 1.73
CA LYS A 70 9.76 3.99 1.09
C LYS A 70 8.28 3.81 1.39
N TYR A 71 7.48 3.55 0.36
CA TYR A 71 6.06 3.26 0.52
C TYR A 71 5.59 2.35 -0.61
N VAL A 72 4.31 2.01 -0.63
CA VAL A 72 3.72 1.17 -1.67
C VAL A 72 2.49 1.87 -2.23
N LYS A 73 2.17 1.56 -3.47
CA LYS A 73 0.98 2.10 -4.15
C LYS A 73 0.44 1.06 -5.12
N SER A 74 -0.75 1.29 -5.66
CA SER A 74 -1.39 0.33 -6.57
C SER A 74 -1.46 0.82 -8.00
N THR A 75 -0.99 2.04 -8.31
CA THR A 75 -0.99 2.58 -9.67
C THR A 75 0.33 3.27 -9.97
N PRO A 76 0.85 3.13 -11.18
CA PRO A 76 2.05 3.87 -11.60
C PRO A 76 1.76 5.35 -11.89
N ASP A 77 0.48 5.75 -12.05
CA ASP A 77 0.11 7.10 -12.41
C ASP A 77 -0.10 7.97 -11.18
N SER A 78 0.72 9.00 -11.00
CA SER A 78 0.65 9.86 -9.81
C SER A 78 -0.62 10.72 -9.75
N TRP A 79 -1.27 10.95 -10.90
CA TRP A 79 -2.49 11.76 -10.98
C TRP A 79 -3.78 10.93 -10.91
N LYS A 80 -3.65 9.61 -10.94
CA LYS A 80 -4.79 8.69 -10.82
C LYS A 80 -5.06 8.38 -9.35
N HIS A 81 -6.35 8.24 -9.02
CA HIS A 81 -6.72 7.78 -7.68
C HIS A 81 -6.19 6.37 -7.44
N ASP A 82 -5.55 6.16 -6.31
CA ASP A 82 -4.96 4.87 -5.95
C ASP A 82 -5.99 4.04 -5.19
N ASP A 83 -6.30 2.84 -5.72
CA ASP A 83 -7.29 1.95 -5.10
C ASP A 83 -6.91 1.53 -3.68
N LEU A 84 -5.61 1.54 -3.36
CA LEU A 84 -5.16 1.24 -1.99
C LEU A 84 -5.78 2.21 -0.98
N MET A 85 -6.02 3.46 -1.38
CA MET A 85 -6.59 4.48 -0.51
C MET A 85 -8.09 4.28 -0.24
N ASP A 86 -8.74 3.41 -0.99
CA ASP A 86 -10.16 3.09 -0.81
C ASP A 86 -10.39 1.96 0.20
N LEU A 87 -9.33 1.32 0.69
CA LEU A 87 -9.46 0.28 1.71
C LEU A 87 -9.92 0.88 3.04
N PRO A 88 -10.64 0.10 3.87
CA PRO A 88 -11.01 0.56 5.22
C PRO A 88 -9.78 0.99 6.01
N ARG A 89 -9.94 2.05 6.77
CA ARG A 89 -8.87 2.62 7.60
C ARG A 89 -9.12 2.30 9.07
N GLU A 90 -8.05 1.95 9.76
CA GLU A 90 -8.10 1.67 11.20
C GLU A 90 -7.08 2.49 11.97
#